data_c0260421dc6ba5146a0b4410507bdca7
#
_entry.id   c0260421dc6ba5146a0b4410507bdca7
#
_cell.length_a   1.000
_cell.length_b   1.000
_cell.length_c   1.000
_cell.angle_alpha   90.00
_cell.angle_beta   90.00
_cell.angle_gamma   90.00
#
_symmetry.space_group_name_H-M   'P 1'
#
loop_
_entity.id
_entity.type
_entity.pdbx_description
1 polymer ?
#
loop_
_entity_poly.entity_id
_entity_poly.type
_entity_poly.pdbx_seq_one_letter_code
_entity_poly.pdbx_strand_id
1 'polypeptide(L)'
;CIGKKKKKGVRRFSYHKPMNILRYSILGLTFVLAVFGMIELCTLLDPYSNFGRIANNLFRPVVMWVNNLLADGLARMDNYTLYHVTISNVTVFGVISALVALLVFIIMVVFRGRLFCNTLCPVGTLLSLISRYSFFRISFDKEACTHCGNCEHTCKAEAIDSKNLTVDTSRCVNCFNCVSSCA
;
A
#
# COMPACT_ATOMS: atom_id res chain seq x y z
N CYS A 1 -28.03 14.54 -8.12
CA CYS A 1 -26.68 14.34 -8.69
C CYS A 1 -26.64 14.91 -10.09
N ILE A 2 -26.32 16.22 -10.20
CA ILE A 2 -26.15 16.90 -11.49
C ILE A 2 -24.89 16.30 -12.12
N GLY A 3 -25.06 15.66 -13.27
CA GLY A 3 -24.06 14.86 -13.95
C GLY A 3 -22.73 15.56 -14.19
N LYS A 4 -21.77 15.37 -13.30
CA LYS A 4 -20.37 15.64 -13.64
C LYS A 4 -19.96 14.65 -14.72
N LYS A 5 -19.67 15.20 -15.93
CA LYS A 5 -19.15 14.46 -17.09
C LYS A 5 -18.17 13.38 -16.64
N LYS A 6 -18.44 12.13 -17.04
CA LYS A 6 -17.53 10.99 -16.89
C LYS A 6 -16.14 11.36 -17.40
N LYS A 7 -15.18 11.61 -16.53
CA LYS A 7 -13.78 11.62 -16.93
C LYS A 7 -13.44 10.20 -17.37
N LYS A 8 -13.28 9.99 -18.68
CA LYS A 8 -12.76 8.74 -19.26
C LYS A 8 -11.42 8.46 -18.58
N GLY A 9 -11.29 7.29 -17.92
CA GLY A 9 -10.03 6.81 -17.35
C GLY A 9 -9.94 6.68 -15.83
N VAL A 10 -10.94 7.13 -15.05
CA VAL A 10 -10.94 6.90 -13.60
C VAL A 10 -11.40 5.46 -13.33
N ARG A 11 -10.50 4.65 -12.74
CA ARG A 11 -10.86 3.30 -12.28
C ARG A 11 -12.00 3.40 -11.29
N ARG A 12 -13.04 2.60 -11.51
CA ARG A 12 -14.18 2.50 -10.61
C ARG A 12 -13.91 1.37 -9.64
N PHE A 13 -13.85 1.70 -8.38
CA PHE A 13 -13.81 0.71 -7.31
C PHE A 13 -15.23 0.20 -7.05
N SER A 14 -15.35 -1.02 -6.58
CA SER A 14 -16.61 -1.64 -6.20
C SER A 14 -16.47 -2.26 -4.82
N TYR A 15 -17.54 -2.28 -4.06
CA TYR A 15 -17.55 -2.92 -2.76
C TYR A 15 -17.33 -4.44 -2.89
N HIS A 16 -16.40 -4.97 -2.11
CA HIS A 16 -16.19 -6.40 -1.92
C HIS A 16 -16.27 -6.73 -0.43
N LYS A 17 -16.87 -7.87 -0.13
CA LYS A 17 -16.92 -8.35 1.26
C LYS A 17 -15.51 -8.55 1.80
N PRO A 18 -15.21 -8.09 3.03
CA PRO A 18 -13.91 -8.28 3.64
C PRO A 18 -13.64 -9.78 3.87
N MET A 19 -12.44 -10.25 3.52
CA MET A 19 -11.98 -11.61 3.82
C MET A 19 -11.47 -11.68 5.27
N ASN A 20 -12.40 -11.56 6.23
CA ASN A 20 -12.05 -11.45 7.65
C ASN A 20 -11.28 -12.67 8.16
N ILE A 21 -11.65 -13.89 7.75
CA ILE A 21 -10.97 -15.12 8.14
C ILE A 21 -9.50 -15.06 7.75
N LEU A 22 -9.20 -14.72 6.49
CA LEU A 22 -7.82 -14.63 6.01
C LEU A 22 -7.02 -13.56 6.75
N ARG A 23 -7.62 -12.38 6.99
CA ARG A 23 -6.97 -11.26 7.71
C ARG A 23 -6.58 -11.64 9.14
N TYR A 24 -7.51 -12.21 9.90
CA TYR A 24 -7.26 -12.59 11.29
C TYR A 24 -6.38 -13.83 11.41
N SER A 25 -6.43 -14.77 10.45
CA SER A 25 -5.51 -15.91 10.40
C SER A 25 -4.06 -15.44 10.16
N ILE A 26 -3.84 -14.51 9.25
CA ILE A 26 -2.50 -13.94 9.00
C ILE A 26 -2.01 -13.18 10.25
N LEU A 27 -2.88 -12.37 10.88
CA LEU A 27 -2.52 -11.66 12.11
C LEU A 27 -2.15 -12.62 13.24
N GLY A 28 -2.94 -13.68 13.44
CA GLY A 28 -2.66 -14.71 14.44
C GLY A 28 -1.36 -15.46 14.15
N LEU A 29 -1.14 -15.83 12.87
CA LEU A 29 0.09 -16.49 12.44
C LEU A 29 1.32 -15.61 12.67
N THR A 30 1.26 -14.32 12.29
CA THR A 30 2.37 -13.39 12.51
C THR A 30 2.64 -13.16 13.99
N PHE A 31 1.61 -13.12 14.83
CA PHE A 31 1.78 -13.02 16.27
C PHE A 31 2.48 -14.25 16.86
N VAL A 32 2.04 -15.44 16.45
CA VAL A 32 2.67 -16.70 16.88
C VAL A 32 4.14 -16.75 16.43
N LEU A 33 4.45 -16.44 15.16
CA LEU A 33 5.81 -16.40 14.66
C LEU A 33 6.69 -15.39 15.39
N ALA A 34 6.14 -14.23 15.75
CA ALA A 34 6.86 -13.21 16.52
C ALA A 34 7.20 -13.72 17.95
N VAL A 35 6.28 -14.46 18.61
CA VAL A 35 6.53 -15.07 19.93
C VAL A 35 7.62 -16.13 19.85
N PHE A 36 7.67 -16.92 18.77
CA PHE A 36 8.72 -17.92 18.54
C PHE A 36 10.05 -17.29 18.05
N GLY A 37 10.14 -15.97 17.92
CA GLY A 37 11.36 -15.29 17.51
C GLY A 37 11.68 -15.37 16.00
N MET A 38 10.76 -15.88 15.17
CA MET A 38 10.92 -15.97 13.72
C MET A 38 10.60 -14.63 13.02
N ILE A 39 11.29 -13.57 13.42
CA ILE A 39 11.03 -12.20 12.96
C ILE A 39 11.24 -12.06 11.45
N GLU A 40 12.14 -12.82 10.85
CA GLU A 40 12.43 -12.77 9.42
C GLU A 40 11.21 -13.09 8.54
N LEU A 41 10.38 -14.06 8.94
CA LEU A 41 9.14 -14.37 8.25
C LEU A 41 8.09 -13.26 8.39
N CYS A 42 8.05 -12.60 9.54
CA CYS A 42 7.16 -11.46 9.75
C CYS A 42 7.53 -10.27 8.84
N THR A 43 8.84 -10.05 8.61
CA THR A 43 9.33 -8.96 7.74
C THR A 43 8.96 -9.14 6.27
N LEU A 44 8.69 -10.36 5.81
CA LEU A 44 8.20 -10.62 4.45
C LEU A 44 6.78 -10.07 4.21
N LEU A 45 5.95 -10.04 5.25
CA LEU A 45 4.58 -9.53 5.19
C LEU A 45 4.50 -8.03 5.49
N ASP A 46 5.58 -7.44 6.01
CA ASP A 46 5.63 -6.02 6.31
C ASP A 46 5.98 -5.20 5.06
N PRO A 47 5.12 -4.25 4.64
CA PRO A 47 5.39 -3.41 3.47
C PRO A 47 6.61 -2.52 3.63
N TYR A 48 6.92 -2.08 4.86
CA TYR A 48 8.08 -1.24 5.15
C TYR A 48 9.39 -2.01 4.93
N SER A 49 9.47 -3.24 5.45
CA SER A 49 10.64 -4.11 5.26
C SER A 49 10.86 -4.46 3.78
N ASN A 50 9.77 -4.76 3.06
CA ASN A 50 9.85 -5.03 1.62
C ASN A 50 10.31 -3.79 0.83
N PHE A 51 9.83 -2.60 1.19
CA PHE A 51 10.33 -1.36 0.59
C PHE A 51 11.83 -1.18 0.85
N GLY A 52 12.29 -1.42 2.08
CA GLY A 52 13.71 -1.38 2.43
C GLY A 52 14.56 -2.36 1.60
N ARG A 53 14.07 -3.60 1.39
CA ARG A 53 14.73 -4.59 0.52
C ARG A 53 14.80 -4.13 -0.94
N ILE A 54 13.71 -3.59 -1.49
CA ILE A 54 13.67 -3.05 -2.85
C ILE A 54 14.65 -1.87 -2.96
N ALA A 55 14.62 -0.94 -2.00
CA ALA A 55 15.51 0.21 -2.00
C ALA A 55 16.99 -0.20 -1.93
N ASN A 56 17.33 -1.14 -1.05
CA ASN A 56 18.71 -1.58 -0.87
C ASN A 56 19.23 -2.39 -2.05
N ASN A 57 18.43 -3.27 -2.64
CA ASN A 57 18.89 -4.17 -3.70
C ASN A 57 18.73 -3.59 -5.12
N LEU A 58 17.84 -2.62 -5.31
CA LEU A 58 17.54 -2.06 -6.64
C LEU A 58 18.02 -0.60 -6.77
N PHE A 59 17.65 0.29 -5.83
CA PHE A 59 17.98 1.71 -5.95
C PHE A 59 19.42 2.01 -5.50
N ARG A 60 19.88 1.40 -4.42
CA ARG A 60 21.23 1.62 -3.91
C ARG A 60 22.34 1.35 -4.95
N PRO A 61 22.39 0.21 -5.66
CA PRO A 61 23.42 -0.02 -6.67
C PRO A 61 23.38 0.98 -7.82
N VAL A 62 22.19 1.43 -8.22
CA VAL A 62 22.03 2.47 -9.26
C VAL A 62 22.61 3.80 -8.77
N VAL A 63 22.29 4.20 -7.54
CA VAL A 63 22.83 5.45 -6.95
C VAL A 63 24.35 5.38 -6.83
N MET A 64 24.91 4.24 -6.38
CA MET A 64 26.35 4.05 -6.27
C MET A 64 27.03 4.07 -7.64
N TRP A 65 26.40 3.50 -8.66
CA TRP A 65 26.92 3.55 -10.04
C TRP A 65 26.94 4.97 -10.59
N VAL A 66 25.86 5.74 -10.39
CA VAL A 66 25.79 7.16 -10.79
C VAL A 66 26.83 7.98 -10.02
N ASN A 67 26.99 7.75 -8.70
CA ASN A 67 28.01 8.41 -7.90
C ASN A 67 29.42 8.16 -8.44
N ASN A 68 29.74 6.90 -8.80
CA ASN A 68 31.05 6.55 -9.33
C ASN A 68 31.29 7.20 -10.70
N LEU A 69 30.25 7.27 -11.55
CA LEU A 69 30.34 7.96 -12.85
C LEU A 69 30.60 9.46 -12.68
N LEU A 70 29.96 10.08 -11.70
CA LEU A 70 30.17 11.50 -11.36
C LEU A 70 31.56 11.72 -10.74
N ALA A 71 32.01 10.82 -9.85
CA ALA A 71 33.33 10.88 -9.25
C ALA A 71 34.44 10.80 -10.31
N ASP A 72 34.31 9.90 -11.29
CA ASP A 72 35.26 9.79 -12.41
C ASP A 72 35.26 11.04 -13.30
N GLY A 73 34.09 11.66 -13.52
CA GLY A 73 33.94 12.91 -14.26
C GLY A 73 34.60 14.10 -13.53
N LEU A 74 34.41 14.21 -12.22
CA LEU A 74 34.95 15.29 -11.38
C LEU A 74 36.47 15.11 -11.18
N ALA A 75 36.95 13.87 -11.06
CA ALA A 75 38.39 13.57 -10.94
C ALA A 75 39.20 14.05 -12.18
N ARG A 76 38.59 14.05 -13.38
CA ARG A 76 39.17 14.62 -14.59
C ARG A 76 39.35 16.14 -14.55
N MET A 77 38.57 16.82 -13.66
CA MET A 77 38.63 18.25 -13.43
C MET A 77 39.42 18.61 -12.16
N ASP A 78 40.26 17.67 -11.66
CA ASP A 78 41.04 17.79 -10.41
C ASP A 78 40.18 18.11 -9.16
N ASN A 79 38.89 17.74 -9.19
CA ASN A 79 37.96 17.94 -8.10
C ASN A 79 37.59 16.61 -7.45
N TYR A 80 38.05 16.41 -6.21
CA TYR A 80 37.88 15.16 -5.43
C TYR A 80 36.79 15.26 -4.35
N THR A 81 35.73 16.02 -4.58
CA THR A 81 34.59 16.16 -3.66
C THR A 81 33.78 14.88 -3.54
N LEU A 82 33.74 14.05 -4.58
CA LEU A 82 33.10 12.73 -4.58
C LEU A 82 34.18 11.65 -4.65
N TYR A 83 34.06 10.65 -3.78
CA TYR A 83 34.95 9.49 -3.79
C TYR A 83 34.28 8.26 -4.38
N HIS A 84 35.08 7.38 -4.90
CA HIS A 84 34.62 6.12 -5.51
C HIS A 84 34.15 5.16 -4.42
N VAL A 85 32.91 4.66 -4.55
CA VAL A 85 32.30 3.70 -3.60
C VAL A 85 32.29 2.32 -4.23
N THR A 86 32.81 1.33 -3.51
CA THR A 86 32.77 -0.07 -3.96
C THR A 86 31.33 -0.61 -3.88
N ILE A 87 30.81 -1.11 -5.00
CA ILE A 87 29.52 -1.79 -5.07
C ILE A 87 29.70 -3.21 -4.52
N SER A 88 29.68 -3.34 -3.20
CA SER A 88 29.76 -4.63 -2.52
C SER A 88 28.38 -5.09 -2.04
N ASN A 89 28.21 -6.42 -1.89
CA ASN A 89 27.01 -7.05 -1.31
C ASN A 89 25.70 -6.99 -2.15
N VAL A 90 25.81 -6.77 -3.46
CA VAL A 90 24.65 -6.97 -4.34
C VAL A 90 24.63 -8.43 -4.77
N THR A 91 23.82 -9.24 -4.08
CA THR A 91 23.62 -10.65 -4.48
C THR A 91 22.56 -10.73 -5.58
N VAL A 92 22.80 -11.57 -6.58
CA VAL A 92 21.85 -11.82 -7.67
C VAL A 92 20.49 -12.27 -7.10
N PHE A 93 20.52 -13.11 -6.07
CA PHE A 93 19.31 -13.55 -5.37
C PHE A 93 18.56 -12.37 -4.72
N GLY A 94 19.27 -11.41 -4.11
CA GLY A 94 18.68 -10.20 -3.53
C GLY A 94 17.98 -9.33 -4.57
N VAL A 95 18.59 -9.16 -5.75
CA VAL A 95 17.99 -8.39 -6.85
C VAL A 95 16.74 -9.09 -7.40
N ILE A 96 16.82 -10.39 -7.65
CA ILE A 96 15.68 -11.17 -8.16
C ILE A 96 14.50 -11.12 -7.17
N SER A 97 14.77 -11.34 -5.87
CA SER A 97 13.73 -11.28 -4.85
C SER A 97 13.09 -9.89 -4.73
N ALA A 98 13.88 -8.81 -4.84
CA ALA A 98 13.39 -7.44 -4.85
C ALA A 98 12.52 -7.13 -6.08
N LEU A 99 12.93 -7.61 -7.25
CA LEU A 99 12.13 -7.45 -8.49
C LEU A 99 10.81 -8.21 -8.41
N VAL A 100 10.82 -9.44 -7.93
CA VAL A 100 9.61 -10.24 -7.73
C VAL A 100 8.66 -9.54 -6.75
N ALA A 101 9.17 -9.08 -5.61
CA ALA A 101 8.38 -8.35 -4.62
C ALA A 101 7.78 -7.07 -5.21
N LEU A 102 8.58 -6.28 -5.93
CA LEU A 102 8.11 -5.06 -6.60
C LEU A 102 6.99 -5.36 -7.60
N LEU A 103 7.16 -6.40 -8.42
CA LEU A 103 6.18 -6.80 -9.42
C LEU A 103 4.86 -7.24 -8.76
N VAL A 104 4.93 -8.04 -7.68
CA VAL A 104 3.75 -8.45 -6.90
C VAL A 104 3.03 -7.23 -6.33
N PHE A 105 3.75 -6.26 -5.74
CA PHE A 105 3.14 -5.04 -5.21
C PHE A 105 2.48 -4.21 -6.32
N ILE A 106 3.13 -4.03 -7.46
CA ILE A 106 2.57 -3.30 -8.60
C ILE A 106 1.27 -3.98 -9.06
N ILE A 107 1.28 -5.29 -9.22
CA ILE A 107 0.10 -6.05 -9.62
C ILE A 107 -1.04 -5.84 -8.62
N MET A 108 -0.79 -6.00 -7.33
CA MET A 108 -1.82 -5.85 -6.30
C MET A 108 -2.40 -4.42 -6.26
N VAL A 109 -1.55 -3.39 -6.35
CA VAL A 109 -1.97 -1.99 -6.36
C VAL A 109 -2.75 -1.64 -7.62
N VAL A 110 -2.30 -2.18 -8.77
CA VAL A 110 -2.94 -1.95 -10.07
C VAL A 110 -4.33 -2.59 -10.13
N PHE A 111 -4.53 -3.79 -9.58
CA PHE A 111 -5.82 -4.47 -9.66
C PHE A 111 -6.84 -3.96 -8.63
N ARG A 112 -6.47 -3.73 -7.37
CA ARG A 112 -7.42 -3.42 -6.30
C ARG A 112 -7.00 -2.33 -5.31
N GLY A 113 -6.13 -1.40 -5.70
CA GLY A 113 -5.75 -0.27 -4.87
C GLY A 113 -5.12 -0.68 -3.52
N ARG A 114 -5.92 -0.90 -2.47
CA ARG A 114 -5.43 -1.20 -1.11
C ARG A 114 -5.55 -2.68 -0.71
N LEU A 115 -5.60 -3.61 -1.67
CA LEU A 115 -5.79 -5.04 -1.38
C LEU A 115 -4.73 -5.57 -0.40
N PHE A 116 -3.45 -5.25 -0.62
CA PHE A 116 -2.36 -5.69 0.24
C PHE A 116 -2.56 -5.23 1.70
N CYS A 117 -2.79 -3.93 1.91
CA CYS A 117 -2.96 -3.37 3.26
C CYS A 117 -4.23 -3.88 3.95
N ASN A 118 -5.27 -4.19 3.18
CA ASN A 118 -6.55 -4.63 3.72
C ASN A 118 -6.63 -6.15 3.96
N THR A 119 -5.72 -6.95 3.39
CA THR A 119 -5.84 -8.41 3.40
C THR A 119 -4.60 -9.11 3.93
N LEU A 120 -3.40 -8.77 3.43
CA LEU A 120 -2.16 -9.45 3.77
C LEU A 120 -1.36 -8.77 4.89
N CYS A 121 -1.42 -7.44 4.98
CA CYS A 121 -0.59 -6.69 5.92
C CYS A 121 -1.08 -6.88 7.36
N PRO A 122 -0.28 -7.47 8.27
CA PRO A 122 -0.67 -7.65 9.68
C PRO A 122 -0.86 -6.30 10.39
N VAL A 123 -0.03 -5.30 10.06
CA VAL A 123 -0.16 -3.93 10.59
C VAL A 123 -1.48 -3.32 10.15
N GLY A 124 -1.85 -3.46 8.87
CA GLY A 124 -3.13 -2.99 8.34
C GLY A 124 -4.33 -3.65 9.02
N THR A 125 -4.21 -4.94 9.34
CA THR A 125 -5.25 -5.68 10.07
C THR A 125 -5.37 -5.22 11.52
N LEU A 126 -4.26 -4.97 12.21
CA LEU A 126 -4.24 -4.43 13.57
C LEU A 126 -4.87 -3.03 13.62
N LEU A 127 -4.46 -2.14 12.70
CA LEU A 127 -5.04 -0.80 12.58
C LEU A 127 -6.54 -0.85 12.26
N SER A 128 -6.99 -1.83 11.46
CA SER A 128 -8.40 -2.01 11.17
C SER A 128 -9.21 -2.44 12.38
N LEU A 129 -8.61 -3.24 13.27
CA LEU A 129 -9.22 -3.62 14.54
C LEU A 129 -9.44 -2.38 15.42
N ILE A 130 -8.42 -1.53 15.53
CA ILE A 130 -8.49 -0.26 16.30
C ILE A 130 -9.51 0.67 15.66
N SER A 131 -9.49 0.83 14.33
CA SER A 131 -10.41 1.69 13.59
C SER A 131 -11.88 1.30 13.76
N ARG A 132 -12.16 0.02 14.02
CA ARG A 132 -13.51 -0.45 14.32
C ARG A 132 -14.12 0.21 15.56
N TYR A 133 -13.29 0.62 16.51
CA TYR A 133 -13.69 1.30 17.75
C TYR A 133 -13.49 2.82 17.71
N SER A 134 -13.20 3.39 16.54
CA SER A 134 -12.99 4.84 16.37
C SER A 134 -14.26 5.63 16.70
N PHE A 135 -14.08 6.77 17.37
CA PHE A 135 -15.15 7.73 17.64
C PHE A 135 -15.60 8.46 16.37
N PHE A 136 -14.67 8.77 15.48
CA PHE A 136 -14.97 9.46 14.22
C PHE A 136 -15.28 8.43 13.12
N ARG A 137 -16.54 8.41 12.67
CA ARG A 137 -16.99 7.48 11.64
C ARG A 137 -17.73 8.25 10.55
N ILE A 138 -17.52 7.84 9.30
CA ILE A 138 -18.31 8.30 8.18
C ILE A 138 -19.56 7.41 8.15
N SER A 139 -20.73 8.02 8.20
CA SER A 139 -22.04 7.35 8.11
C SER A 139 -22.84 7.92 6.96
N PHE A 140 -23.78 7.14 6.45
CA PHE A 140 -24.78 7.62 5.49
C PHE A 140 -25.92 8.30 6.21
N ASP A 141 -26.34 9.44 5.68
CA ASP A 141 -27.68 9.97 5.91
C ASP A 141 -28.63 9.29 4.93
N LYS A 142 -29.52 8.45 5.44
CA LYS A 142 -30.42 7.64 4.63
C LYS A 142 -31.49 8.48 3.92
N GLU A 143 -31.90 9.60 4.52
CA GLU A 143 -32.93 10.48 3.98
C GLU A 143 -32.38 11.38 2.87
N ALA A 144 -31.13 11.82 2.97
CA ALA A 144 -30.48 12.67 1.99
C ALA A 144 -29.81 11.89 0.84
N CYS A 145 -29.70 10.56 0.94
CA CYS A 145 -28.98 9.76 -0.04
C CYS A 145 -29.78 9.49 -1.31
N THR A 146 -29.25 9.93 -2.45
CA THR A 146 -29.84 9.73 -3.79
C THR A 146 -29.45 8.40 -4.46
N HIS A 147 -28.75 7.50 -3.78
CA HIS A 147 -28.29 6.20 -4.28
C HIS A 147 -27.46 6.26 -5.57
N CYS A 148 -26.73 7.36 -5.83
CA CYS A 148 -25.99 7.56 -7.08
C CYS A 148 -24.69 6.71 -7.21
N GLY A 149 -24.20 6.06 -6.13
CA GLY A 149 -23.04 5.18 -6.13
C GLY A 149 -21.67 5.87 -6.31
N ASN A 150 -21.61 7.18 -6.45
CA ASN A 150 -20.35 7.91 -6.66
C ASN A 150 -19.34 7.71 -5.52
N CYS A 151 -19.82 7.68 -4.29
CA CYS A 151 -18.99 7.44 -3.09
C CYS A 151 -18.32 6.06 -3.12
N GLU A 152 -19.04 5.02 -3.57
CA GLU A 152 -18.48 3.66 -3.72
C GLU A 152 -17.38 3.64 -4.78
N HIS A 153 -17.65 4.22 -5.95
CA HIS A 153 -16.67 4.24 -7.06
C HIS A 153 -15.41 5.07 -6.77
N THR A 154 -15.49 6.02 -5.84
CA THR A 154 -14.34 6.85 -5.43
C THR A 154 -13.55 6.20 -4.29
N CYS A 155 -14.14 5.26 -3.57
CA CYS A 155 -13.52 4.64 -2.40
C CYS A 155 -12.43 3.63 -2.79
N LYS A 156 -11.16 4.04 -2.68
CA LYS A 156 -10.00 3.16 -2.94
C LYS A 156 -9.85 2.02 -1.93
N ALA A 157 -10.50 2.13 -0.76
CA ALA A 157 -10.47 1.09 0.28
C ALA A 157 -11.57 0.04 0.10
N GLU A 158 -12.47 0.21 -0.90
CA GLU A 158 -13.62 -0.67 -1.17
C GLU A 158 -14.49 -0.91 0.09
N ALA A 159 -14.60 0.13 0.94
CA ALA A 159 -15.25 0.05 2.24
C ALA A 159 -16.72 0.49 2.23
N ILE A 160 -17.23 0.97 1.11
CA ILE A 160 -18.55 1.57 0.99
C ILE A 160 -19.47 0.66 0.19
N ASP A 161 -20.56 0.22 0.83
CA ASP A 161 -21.66 -0.49 0.18
C ASP A 161 -22.79 0.51 -0.07
N SER A 162 -22.92 0.94 -1.32
CA SER A 162 -23.97 1.89 -1.72
C SER A 162 -25.36 1.27 -1.78
N LYS A 163 -25.46 -0.06 -1.88
CA LYS A 163 -26.73 -0.78 -1.92
C LYS A 163 -27.36 -0.87 -0.54
N ASN A 164 -26.55 -1.18 0.47
CA ASN A 164 -27.01 -1.31 1.86
C ASN A 164 -26.80 -0.01 2.67
N LEU A 165 -26.25 1.06 2.06
CA LEU A 165 -25.93 2.32 2.72
C LEU A 165 -25.09 2.13 3.99
N THR A 166 -24.08 1.27 3.89
CA THR A 166 -23.19 0.97 5.01
C THR A 166 -21.73 1.25 4.66
N VAL A 167 -20.99 1.69 5.67
CA VAL A 167 -19.53 1.91 5.56
C VAL A 167 -18.85 0.92 6.49
N ASP A 168 -17.94 0.10 5.92
CA ASP A 168 -17.10 -0.78 6.70
C ASP A 168 -15.99 0.03 7.37
N THR A 169 -16.18 0.36 8.63
CA THR A 169 -15.24 1.15 9.45
C THR A 169 -13.89 0.46 9.60
N SER A 170 -13.83 -0.88 9.51
CA SER A 170 -12.58 -1.63 9.61
C SER A 170 -11.62 -1.37 8.45
N ARG A 171 -12.11 -0.91 7.30
CA ARG A 171 -11.30 -0.58 6.10
C ARG A 171 -11.27 0.90 5.79
N CYS A 172 -12.15 1.66 6.41
CA CYS A 172 -12.23 3.10 6.21
C CYS A 172 -11.04 3.79 6.88
N VAL A 173 -10.34 4.64 6.13
CA VAL A 173 -9.20 5.43 6.62
C VAL A 173 -9.54 6.91 6.76
N ASN A 174 -10.82 7.25 6.77
CA ASN A 174 -11.34 8.62 6.91
C ASN A 174 -10.66 9.64 5.95
N CYS A 175 -10.44 9.25 4.70
CA CYS A 175 -9.80 10.13 3.70
C CYS A 175 -10.75 11.17 3.10
N PHE A 176 -12.03 11.14 3.43
CA PHE A 176 -13.11 12.05 3.01
C PHE A 176 -13.34 12.17 1.49
N ASN A 177 -12.68 11.36 0.66
CA ASN A 177 -12.90 11.38 -0.80
C ASN A 177 -14.36 11.05 -1.18
N CYS A 178 -15.04 10.20 -0.41
CA CYS A 178 -16.45 9.88 -0.62
C CYS A 178 -17.33 11.08 -0.32
N VAL A 179 -17.01 11.86 0.70
CA VAL A 179 -17.76 13.08 1.08
C VAL A 179 -17.60 14.14 0.00
N SER A 180 -16.38 14.37 -0.51
CA SER A 180 -16.13 15.35 -1.59
C SER A 180 -16.76 14.96 -2.93
N SER A 181 -17.07 13.67 -3.15
CA SER A 181 -17.75 13.18 -4.35
C SER A 181 -19.26 13.03 -4.19
N CYS A 182 -19.78 13.21 -2.98
CA CYS A 182 -21.21 13.29 -2.70
C CYS A 182 -21.73 14.68 -3.07
N ALA A 183 -22.70 14.76 -3.95
CA ALA A 183 -23.28 16.03 -4.42
C ALA A 183 -24.60 16.29 -3.72
#